data_719f5325cf33c52aa3e9b6a71c43d1af
#
_entry.id   719f5325cf33c52aa3e9b6a71c43d1af
#
_cell.length_a   1.000
_cell.length_b   1.000
_cell.length_c   1.000
_cell.angle_alpha   90.00
_cell.angle_beta   90.00
_cell.angle_gamma   90.00
#
_symmetry.space_group_name_H-M   'P 1'
#
loop_
_entity.id
_entity.type
_entity.pdbx_description
1 polymer ?
#
loop_
_entity_poly.entity_id
_entity_poly.type
_entity_poly.pdbx_seq_one_letter_code
_entity_poly.pdbx_strand_id
1 'polypeptide(L)'
;MSENLNLFTSTQEVIQEALNRLGYDEAMYELLKEPLRMLQVRIPVKMDDGTTKVFTGYRAQHNDAVGPTKGGVRFHPAVSEEEVKALSMWMTLKCGIVDLPYGGGKGGVICDPRQMSMDEIERLSRGYVRAVSQIVGPTKDIPAPDVFTNAQIMAWMMDEYSRMDEFNSPGFITGKPLVLGGSQGRDRATAQGVTIVIQEAAKKRGIDIKGARVVIQGFGNAGSFLAKFMHDLGAKVIGISDAYGALHDPEGLDIDYLLDRRDSFGTVTTLFENTISNKELLELDCDILVPAAIENQITADNANNIKANIVVEAANGPTTAEATRILTNRGILLVPDVLASAGGVTVSYFEWVQNNQGYYWTEEEVEERLYKKMVDAFENVYTTATTRNINMRLAAYMVGVRRTAEASRFRGWV
;
A
#
# COMPACT_ATOMS: atom_id res chain seq x y z
N MET A 1 10.32 -27.56 -6.84
CA MET A 1 10.70 -26.97 -5.52
C MET A 1 10.33 -25.52 -5.61
N SER A 2 9.25 -25.08 -4.95
CA SER A 2 8.87 -23.68 -4.86
C SER A 2 9.94 -23.00 -4.00
N GLU A 3 10.78 -22.19 -4.60
CA GLU A 3 11.64 -21.26 -3.87
C GLU A 3 10.72 -20.28 -3.13
N ASN A 4 10.50 -20.53 -1.84
CA ASN A 4 10.08 -19.48 -0.91
C ASN A 4 11.26 -18.51 -0.80
N LEU A 5 11.45 -17.65 -1.81
CA LEU A 5 12.35 -16.51 -1.69
C LEU A 5 11.84 -15.68 -0.52
N ASN A 6 12.68 -15.54 0.51
CA ASN A 6 12.42 -14.67 1.63
C ASN A 6 12.13 -13.26 1.10
N LEU A 7 11.01 -12.65 1.51
CA LEU A 7 10.57 -11.31 1.09
C LEU A 7 11.71 -10.27 1.20
N PHE A 8 12.54 -10.39 2.22
CA PHE A 8 13.64 -9.47 2.43
C PHE A 8 14.72 -9.61 1.34
N THR A 9 15.17 -10.84 1.06
CA THR A 9 16.14 -11.11 -0.01
C THR A 9 15.63 -10.67 -1.38
N SER A 10 14.38 -10.97 -1.71
CA SER A 10 13.81 -10.54 -2.99
C SER A 10 13.70 -9.03 -3.11
N THR A 11 13.48 -8.31 -1.99
CA THR A 11 13.48 -6.84 -1.97
C THR A 11 14.88 -6.28 -2.22
N GLN A 12 15.91 -6.90 -1.64
CA GLN A 12 17.32 -6.53 -1.88
C GLN A 12 17.70 -6.69 -3.35
N GLU A 13 17.31 -7.80 -3.98
CA GLU A 13 17.55 -8.06 -5.41
C GLU A 13 16.89 -7.00 -6.30
N VAL A 14 15.66 -6.62 -6.00
CA VAL A 14 14.93 -5.56 -6.72
C VAL A 14 15.66 -4.21 -6.63
N ILE A 15 16.13 -3.84 -5.44
CA ILE A 15 16.89 -2.59 -5.24
C ILE A 15 18.22 -2.65 -5.99
N GLN A 16 18.93 -3.78 -5.92
CA GLN A 16 20.20 -3.97 -6.62
C GLN A 16 20.02 -3.83 -8.14
N GLU A 17 19.01 -4.48 -8.73
CA GLU A 17 18.74 -4.36 -10.16
C GLU A 17 18.42 -2.92 -10.56
N ALA A 18 17.57 -2.24 -9.79
CA ALA A 18 17.19 -0.85 -10.05
C ALA A 18 18.40 0.09 -9.99
N LEU A 19 19.28 -0.05 -9.01
CA LEU A 19 20.50 0.75 -8.85
C LEU A 19 21.50 0.50 -9.99
N ASN A 20 21.72 -0.77 -10.35
CA ASN A 20 22.57 -1.16 -11.47
C ASN A 20 22.09 -0.53 -12.79
N ARG A 21 20.78 -0.57 -13.06
CA ARG A 21 20.16 0.06 -14.24
C ARG A 21 20.26 1.59 -14.25
N LEU A 22 20.37 2.20 -13.07
CA LEU A 22 20.58 3.65 -12.91
C LEU A 22 22.05 4.03 -13.00
N GLY A 23 22.98 3.07 -12.97
CA GLY A 23 24.43 3.30 -13.06
C GLY A 23 25.05 3.71 -11.71
N TYR A 24 24.45 3.33 -10.57
CA TYR A 24 25.05 3.46 -9.26
C TYR A 24 26.05 2.33 -8.98
N ASP A 25 27.01 2.62 -8.13
CA ASP A 25 28.04 1.68 -7.70
C ASP A 25 27.60 0.80 -6.53
N GLU A 26 28.46 -0.15 -6.17
CA GLU A 26 28.23 -1.09 -5.07
C GLU A 26 28.07 -0.37 -3.71
N ALA A 27 28.73 0.76 -3.50
CA ALA A 27 28.62 1.49 -2.23
C ALA A 27 27.18 2.01 -2.00
N MET A 28 26.50 2.44 -3.07
CA MET A 28 25.08 2.82 -2.99
C MET A 28 24.20 1.62 -2.67
N TYR A 29 24.47 0.45 -3.26
CA TYR A 29 23.73 -0.77 -2.94
C TYR A 29 23.95 -1.18 -1.47
N GLU A 30 25.19 -1.20 -1.01
CA GLU A 30 25.53 -1.49 0.39
C GLU A 30 24.77 -0.59 1.38
N LEU A 31 24.59 0.70 1.04
CA LEU A 31 23.84 1.65 1.84
C LEU A 31 22.32 1.34 1.85
N LEU A 32 21.74 0.89 0.73
CA LEU A 32 20.29 0.78 0.55
C LEU A 32 19.76 -0.66 0.67
N LYS A 33 20.61 -1.67 0.80
CA LYS A 33 20.19 -3.08 0.92
C LYS A 33 19.65 -3.44 2.31
N GLU A 34 19.90 -2.60 3.32
CA GLU A 34 19.46 -2.79 4.71
C GLU A 34 18.89 -1.50 5.28
N PRO A 35 17.96 -1.55 6.23
CA PRO A 35 17.55 -0.38 6.98
C PRO A 35 18.71 0.22 7.79
N LEU A 36 18.83 1.55 7.78
CA LEU A 36 19.82 2.25 8.60
C LEU A 36 19.62 2.03 10.11
N ARG A 37 18.36 1.78 10.52
CA ARG A 37 18.02 1.53 11.93
C ARG A 37 16.96 0.44 12.03
N MET A 38 17.18 -0.48 12.95
CA MET A 38 16.21 -1.50 13.35
C MET A 38 16.14 -1.55 14.86
N LEU A 39 14.96 -1.30 15.44
CA LEU A 39 14.73 -1.36 16.87
C LEU A 39 13.78 -2.52 17.18
N GLN A 40 14.22 -3.44 18.02
CA GLN A 40 13.37 -4.46 18.63
C GLN A 40 13.08 -4.07 20.09
N VAL A 41 11.84 -4.18 20.50
CA VAL A 41 11.39 -3.79 21.84
C VAL A 41 10.58 -4.89 22.52
N ARG A 42 10.60 -4.88 23.85
CA ARG A 42 9.76 -5.74 24.68
C ARG A 42 8.71 -4.89 25.38
N ILE A 43 7.42 -5.25 25.21
CA ILE A 43 6.28 -4.44 25.65
C ILE A 43 5.51 -5.23 26.70
N PRO A 44 5.69 -4.95 28.00
CA PRO A 44 4.88 -5.58 29.04
C PRO A 44 3.48 -4.93 29.06
N VAL A 45 2.44 -5.78 29.02
CA VAL A 45 1.04 -5.39 29.03
C VAL A 45 0.33 -6.13 30.13
N LYS A 46 -0.38 -5.41 30.99
CA LYS A 46 -1.29 -6.04 31.98
C LYS A 46 -2.55 -6.48 31.26
N MET A 47 -2.85 -7.77 31.32
CA MET A 47 -4.02 -8.37 30.71
C MET A 47 -5.26 -8.21 31.61
N ASP A 48 -6.44 -8.42 31.05
CA ASP A 48 -7.71 -8.26 31.79
C ASP A 48 -7.88 -9.31 32.90
N ASP A 49 -7.24 -10.47 32.76
CA ASP A 49 -7.19 -11.51 33.80
C ASP A 49 -6.21 -11.20 34.95
N GLY A 50 -5.55 -10.03 34.90
CA GLY A 50 -4.58 -9.58 35.90
C GLY A 50 -3.16 -10.09 35.71
N THR A 51 -2.90 -10.97 34.73
CA THR A 51 -1.56 -11.42 34.38
C THR A 51 -0.79 -10.33 33.60
N THR A 52 0.53 -10.51 33.44
CA THR A 52 1.35 -9.66 32.55
C THR A 52 1.86 -10.49 31.40
N LYS A 53 1.51 -10.08 30.19
CA LYS A 53 2.06 -10.64 28.94
C LYS A 53 3.09 -9.69 28.34
N VAL A 54 4.19 -10.22 27.83
CA VAL A 54 5.25 -9.42 27.21
C VAL A 54 5.25 -9.68 25.71
N PHE A 55 4.93 -8.65 24.93
CA PHE A 55 4.91 -8.69 23.47
C PHE A 55 6.25 -8.23 22.90
N THR A 56 6.58 -8.74 21.71
CA THR A 56 7.75 -8.25 20.94
C THR A 56 7.26 -7.30 19.87
N GLY A 57 7.86 -6.13 19.80
CA GLY A 57 7.61 -5.12 18.77
C GLY A 57 8.86 -4.76 17.99
N TYR A 58 8.68 -4.27 16.78
CA TYR A 58 9.73 -3.84 15.86
C TYR A 58 9.43 -2.47 15.27
N ARG A 59 10.49 -1.69 14.99
CA ARG A 59 10.45 -0.50 14.15
C ARG A 59 11.71 -0.42 13.28
N ALA A 60 11.54 -0.46 11.96
CA ALA A 60 12.60 -0.29 10.98
C ALA A 60 12.50 1.09 10.32
N GLN A 61 13.64 1.75 10.13
CA GLN A 61 13.82 3.00 9.39
C GLN A 61 14.82 2.72 8.27
N HIS A 62 14.31 2.58 7.04
CA HIS A 62 15.16 2.15 5.93
C HIS A 62 16.19 3.22 5.58
N ASN A 63 15.76 4.42 5.24
CA ASN A 63 16.67 5.51 4.90
C ASN A 63 15.99 6.87 5.12
N ASP A 64 16.69 7.81 5.70
CA ASP A 64 16.19 9.16 6.02
C ASP A 64 16.91 10.28 5.23
N ALA A 65 17.59 9.94 4.13
CA ALA A 65 18.30 10.92 3.31
C ALA A 65 17.38 11.97 2.69
N VAL A 66 16.15 11.60 2.33
CA VAL A 66 15.15 12.50 1.74
C VAL A 66 14.40 13.28 2.82
N GLY A 67 14.14 12.68 3.96
CA GLY A 67 13.36 13.25 5.05
C GLY A 67 12.96 12.18 6.07
N PRO A 68 12.01 12.47 6.97
CA PRO A 68 11.61 11.52 8.00
C PRO A 68 11.09 10.22 7.38
N THR A 69 11.27 9.10 8.07
CA THR A 69 10.73 7.82 7.61
C THR A 69 9.21 7.75 7.83
N LYS A 70 8.52 6.99 7.00
CA LYS A 70 7.06 6.87 7.00
C LYS A 70 6.64 5.42 6.77
N GLY A 71 5.73 4.91 7.61
CA GLY A 71 5.15 3.59 7.38
C GLY A 71 4.27 3.06 8.48
N GLY A 72 3.41 2.11 8.13
CA GLY A 72 2.42 1.51 9.01
C GLY A 72 2.99 0.71 10.16
N VAL A 73 2.16 0.46 11.18
CA VAL A 73 2.42 -0.46 12.29
C VAL A 73 1.42 -1.62 12.19
N ARG A 74 1.94 -2.83 12.00
CA ARG A 74 1.16 -4.06 11.84
C ARG A 74 1.03 -4.80 13.16
N PHE A 75 -0.19 -5.20 13.52
CA PHE A 75 -0.45 -6.10 14.64
C PHE A 75 -0.83 -7.46 14.09
N HIS A 76 0.08 -8.44 14.12
CA HIS A 76 -0.18 -9.76 13.54
C HIS A 76 0.72 -10.82 14.16
N PRO A 77 0.24 -12.08 14.36
CA PRO A 77 1.07 -13.14 14.94
C PRO A 77 2.27 -13.55 14.07
N ALA A 78 2.20 -13.35 12.76
CA ALA A 78 3.28 -13.68 11.83
C ALA A 78 4.30 -12.53 11.60
N VAL A 79 4.21 -11.41 12.32
CA VAL A 79 5.20 -10.32 12.21
C VAL A 79 6.60 -10.85 12.55
N SER A 80 7.55 -10.55 11.68
CA SER A 80 8.96 -10.88 11.87
C SER A 80 9.86 -9.67 11.61
N GLU A 81 11.10 -9.75 12.08
CA GLU A 81 12.12 -8.73 11.82
C GLU A 81 12.35 -8.55 10.32
N GLU A 82 12.52 -9.65 9.58
CA GLU A 82 12.76 -9.64 8.13
C GLU A 82 11.59 -9.02 7.35
N GLU A 83 10.36 -9.35 7.74
CA GLU A 83 9.17 -8.73 7.13
C GLU A 83 9.16 -7.22 7.35
N VAL A 84 9.44 -6.76 8.57
CA VAL A 84 9.44 -5.33 8.91
C VAL A 84 10.56 -4.60 8.15
N LYS A 85 11.75 -5.20 8.02
CA LYS A 85 12.85 -4.67 7.19
C LYS A 85 12.42 -4.54 5.73
N ALA A 86 11.94 -5.61 5.11
CA ALA A 86 11.51 -5.61 3.71
C ALA A 86 10.44 -4.54 3.45
N LEU A 87 9.41 -4.49 4.29
CA LEU A 87 8.31 -3.54 4.13
C LEU A 87 8.74 -2.08 4.33
N SER A 88 9.78 -1.81 5.16
CA SER A 88 10.36 -0.46 5.27
C SER A 88 11.07 -0.03 3.98
N MET A 89 11.74 -0.96 3.31
CA MET A 89 12.39 -0.74 2.00
C MET A 89 11.33 -0.48 0.91
N TRP A 90 10.24 -1.26 0.88
CA TRP A 90 9.10 -1.03 0.00
C TRP A 90 8.46 0.35 0.21
N MET A 91 8.39 0.83 1.45
CA MET A 91 7.88 2.18 1.73
C MET A 91 8.80 3.27 1.15
N THR A 92 10.14 3.08 1.16
CA THR A 92 11.06 4.01 0.47
C THR A 92 10.76 4.08 -1.02
N LEU A 93 10.58 2.93 -1.69
CA LEU A 93 10.25 2.88 -3.11
C LEU A 93 8.91 3.58 -3.38
N LYS A 94 7.89 3.25 -2.60
CA LYS A 94 6.55 3.82 -2.76
C LYS A 94 6.53 5.34 -2.57
N CYS A 95 7.20 5.86 -1.54
CA CYS A 95 7.31 7.31 -1.32
C CYS A 95 8.10 8.00 -2.44
N GLY A 96 9.16 7.37 -2.95
CA GLY A 96 9.96 7.90 -4.04
C GLY A 96 9.20 7.97 -5.38
N ILE A 97 8.34 7.00 -5.68
CA ILE A 97 7.52 6.97 -6.91
C ILE A 97 6.59 8.18 -6.99
N VAL A 98 5.93 8.54 -5.89
CA VAL A 98 5.00 9.68 -5.82
C VAL A 98 5.67 10.98 -5.35
N ASP A 99 6.99 11.00 -5.35
CA ASP A 99 7.81 12.17 -5.02
C ASP A 99 7.42 12.81 -3.68
N LEU A 100 7.35 12.01 -2.62
CA LEU A 100 7.12 12.47 -1.25
C LEU A 100 8.46 12.73 -0.53
N PRO A 101 8.53 13.69 0.40
CA PRO A 101 9.74 13.99 1.15
C PRO A 101 9.94 13.03 2.32
N TYR A 102 9.80 11.73 2.06
CA TYR A 102 9.89 10.66 3.05
C TYR A 102 10.89 9.58 2.66
N GLY A 103 11.56 9.05 3.68
CA GLY A 103 12.11 7.71 3.62
C GLY A 103 11.10 6.65 4.02
N GLY A 104 11.49 5.39 3.94
CA GLY A 104 10.63 4.28 4.34
C GLY A 104 10.80 3.89 5.79
N GLY A 105 9.69 3.69 6.47
CA GLY A 105 9.63 3.12 7.80
C GLY A 105 8.60 2.00 7.87
N LYS A 106 8.73 1.11 8.83
CA LYS A 106 7.75 0.07 9.11
C LYS A 106 7.83 -0.37 10.56
N GLY A 107 6.68 -0.64 11.16
CA GLY A 107 6.60 -1.23 12.49
C GLY A 107 5.72 -2.47 12.52
N GLY A 108 5.83 -3.24 13.59
CA GLY A 108 4.96 -4.36 13.84
C GLY A 108 5.06 -4.86 15.26
N VAL A 109 4.00 -5.52 15.73
CA VAL A 109 3.96 -6.20 17.02
C VAL A 109 3.49 -7.63 16.80
N ILE A 110 4.20 -8.59 17.38
CA ILE A 110 3.79 -10.00 17.37
C ILE A 110 2.65 -10.18 18.36
N CYS A 111 1.41 -10.14 17.88
CA CYS A 111 0.19 -10.35 18.67
C CYS A 111 -0.95 -10.82 17.76
N ASP A 112 -2.00 -11.38 18.36
CA ASP A 112 -3.27 -11.66 17.65
C ASP A 112 -4.38 -10.79 18.26
N PRO A 113 -4.69 -9.63 17.65
CA PRO A 113 -5.73 -8.73 18.16
C PRO A 113 -7.13 -9.36 18.26
N ARG A 114 -7.40 -10.42 17.49
CA ARG A 114 -8.69 -11.14 17.54
C ARG A 114 -8.91 -11.89 18.85
N GLN A 115 -7.83 -12.12 19.61
CA GLN A 115 -7.83 -12.78 20.91
C GLN A 115 -7.63 -11.79 22.07
N MET A 116 -7.70 -10.50 21.81
CA MET A 116 -7.46 -9.44 22.78
C MET A 116 -8.70 -8.56 22.93
N SER A 117 -8.94 -8.06 24.13
CA SER A 117 -9.95 -7.03 24.35
C SER A 117 -9.49 -5.68 23.80
N MET A 118 -10.43 -4.76 23.61
CA MET A 118 -10.09 -3.40 23.18
C MET A 118 -9.20 -2.67 24.19
N ASP A 119 -9.40 -2.90 25.49
CA ASP A 119 -8.58 -2.32 26.55
C ASP A 119 -7.16 -2.89 26.55
N GLU A 120 -7.00 -4.17 26.23
CA GLU A 120 -5.69 -4.80 26.06
C GLU A 120 -4.95 -4.26 24.82
N ILE A 121 -5.67 -4.06 23.72
CA ILE A 121 -5.13 -3.46 22.48
C ILE A 121 -4.73 -2.00 22.74
N GLU A 122 -5.50 -1.23 23.52
CA GLU A 122 -5.12 0.13 23.90
C GLU A 122 -3.83 0.13 24.71
N ARG A 123 -3.74 -0.70 25.76
CA ARG A 123 -2.53 -0.81 26.59
C ARG A 123 -1.30 -1.23 25.77
N LEU A 124 -1.47 -2.17 24.83
CA LEU A 124 -0.42 -2.59 23.93
C LEU A 124 0.02 -1.45 23.00
N SER A 125 -0.92 -0.73 22.41
CA SER A 125 -0.66 0.38 21.49
C SER A 125 0.10 1.53 22.16
N ARG A 126 -0.31 1.92 23.36
CA ARG A 126 0.38 2.91 24.19
C ARG A 126 1.78 2.42 24.62
N GLY A 127 1.87 1.14 25.01
CA GLY A 127 3.14 0.50 25.36
C GLY A 127 4.13 0.47 24.20
N TYR A 128 3.65 0.20 22.97
CA TYR A 128 4.48 0.27 21.77
C TYR A 128 5.06 1.68 21.54
N VAL A 129 4.23 2.71 21.62
CA VAL A 129 4.69 4.10 21.44
C VAL A 129 5.75 4.46 22.47
N ARG A 130 5.54 4.16 23.77
CA ARG A 130 6.55 4.38 24.80
C ARG A 130 7.88 3.71 24.47
N ALA A 131 7.81 2.46 24.00
CA ALA A 131 9.01 1.66 23.72
C ALA A 131 9.82 2.16 22.52
N VAL A 132 9.17 2.76 21.50
CA VAL A 132 9.83 3.25 20.28
C VAL A 132 10.01 4.77 20.25
N SER A 133 9.60 5.51 21.28
CA SER A 133 9.55 6.98 21.33
C SER A 133 10.85 7.69 21.00
N GLN A 134 11.99 7.05 21.26
CA GLN A 134 13.30 7.65 20.99
C GLN A 134 13.57 7.87 19.49
N ILE A 135 12.99 7.02 18.62
CA ILE A 135 13.25 7.03 17.18
C ILE A 135 12.08 7.53 16.34
N VAL A 136 10.87 7.64 16.92
CA VAL A 136 9.68 8.13 16.21
C VAL A 136 9.40 9.59 16.55
N GLY A 137 8.61 10.27 15.74
CA GLY A 137 8.23 11.67 15.94
C GLY A 137 7.87 12.37 14.64
N PRO A 138 7.21 13.54 14.69
CA PRO A 138 6.71 14.23 13.51
C PRO A 138 7.79 14.66 12.51
N THR A 139 9.05 14.72 12.93
CA THR A 139 10.21 15.09 12.09
C THR A 139 11.25 13.97 11.95
N LYS A 140 11.00 12.80 12.56
CA LYS A 140 11.94 11.67 12.58
C LYS A 140 11.37 10.47 11.81
N ASP A 141 10.20 10.00 12.25
CA ASP A 141 9.57 8.79 11.73
C ASP A 141 8.08 8.81 12.08
N ILE A 142 7.22 8.78 11.08
CA ILE A 142 5.77 8.97 11.20
C ILE A 142 5.05 7.63 11.01
N PRO A 143 4.49 7.02 12.08
CA PRO A 143 3.69 5.82 11.98
C PRO A 143 2.37 6.04 11.22
N ALA A 144 1.70 4.95 10.87
CA ALA A 144 0.41 4.92 10.18
C ALA A 144 -0.30 3.59 10.46
N PRO A 145 -1.58 3.43 10.07
CA PRO A 145 -2.26 2.14 10.17
C PRO A 145 -1.70 1.10 9.17
N ASP A 146 -1.84 -0.15 9.54
CA ASP A 146 -1.56 -1.33 8.73
C ASP A 146 -2.51 -2.48 9.14
N VAL A 147 -2.20 -3.72 8.82
CA VAL A 147 -3.04 -4.88 9.17
C VAL A 147 -3.34 -4.92 10.68
N PHE A 148 -4.61 -5.06 11.01
CA PHE A 148 -5.18 -5.06 12.36
C PHE A 148 -4.89 -3.82 13.22
N THR A 149 -4.53 -2.70 12.59
CA THR A 149 -4.55 -1.39 13.23
C THR A 149 -5.48 -0.44 12.47
N ASN A 150 -6.04 0.54 13.16
CA ASN A 150 -7.09 1.41 12.64
C ASN A 150 -6.99 2.83 13.23
N ALA A 151 -7.93 3.68 12.86
CA ALA A 151 -7.96 5.07 13.30
C ALA A 151 -8.04 5.22 14.84
N GLN A 152 -8.76 4.33 15.54
CA GLN A 152 -8.84 4.35 17.00
C GLN A 152 -7.49 4.05 17.65
N ILE A 153 -6.77 3.06 17.12
CA ILE A 153 -5.42 2.71 17.58
C ILE A 153 -4.45 3.89 17.33
N MET A 154 -4.57 4.55 16.17
CA MET A 154 -3.76 5.75 15.87
C MET A 154 -4.07 6.89 16.83
N ALA A 155 -5.32 7.04 17.25
CA ALA A 155 -5.72 8.04 18.26
C ALA A 155 -5.05 7.75 19.62
N TRP A 156 -5.06 6.51 20.10
CA TRP A 156 -4.38 6.13 21.35
C TRP A 156 -2.87 6.34 21.28
N MET A 157 -2.26 5.98 20.13
CA MET A 157 -0.83 6.19 19.90
C MET A 157 -0.46 7.67 19.90
N MET A 158 -1.28 8.52 19.27
CA MET A 158 -1.08 9.97 19.25
C MET A 158 -1.21 10.56 20.66
N ASP A 159 -2.24 10.19 21.40
CA ASP A 159 -2.46 10.67 22.78
C ASP A 159 -1.27 10.30 23.69
N GLU A 160 -0.79 9.06 23.59
CA GLU A 160 0.37 8.62 24.37
C GLU A 160 1.63 9.41 24.05
N TYR A 161 1.93 9.62 22.76
CA TYR A 161 3.07 10.42 22.33
C TYR A 161 2.95 11.86 22.80
N SER A 162 1.76 12.47 22.65
CA SER A 162 1.51 13.85 23.06
C SER A 162 1.71 14.06 24.56
N ARG A 163 1.33 13.07 25.40
CA ARG A 163 1.60 13.12 26.85
C ARG A 163 3.08 13.08 27.19
N MET A 164 3.85 12.31 26.42
CA MET A 164 5.32 12.22 26.62
C MET A 164 6.04 13.48 26.13
N ASP A 165 5.51 14.10 25.08
CA ASP A 165 6.07 15.29 24.43
C ASP A 165 5.61 16.59 25.13
N GLU A 166 4.70 16.46 26.11
CA GLU A 166 4.10 17.54 26.93
C GLU A 166 3.28 18.57 26.13
N PHE A 167 2.96 18.29 24.86
CA PHE A 167 2.06 19.08 24.02
C PHE A 167 1.36 18.22 22.96
N ASN A 168 0.24 18.74 22.41
CA ASN A 168 -0.51 18.02 21.39
C ASN A 168 0.27 17.93 20.08
N SER A 169 0.62 16.71 19.66
CA SER A 169 1.48 16.40 18.51
C SER A 169 0.73 15.65 17.40
N PRO A 170 -0.27 16.25 16.71
CA PRO A 170 -1.07 15.55 15.72
C PRO A 170 -0.24 15.07 14.50
N GLY A 171 0.88 15.73 14.19
CA GLY A 171 1.80 15.36 13.12
C GLY A 171 2.65 14.11 13.41
N PHE A 172 2.57 13.55 14.63
CA PHE A 172 3.31 12.35 15.03
C PHE A 172 2.91 11.11 14.21
N ILE A 173 1.61 10.98 13.88
CA ILE A 173 1.04 9.78 13.26
C ILE A 173 -0.04 10.16 12.26
N THR A 174 -0.29 9.33 11.25
CA THR A 174 -1.37 9.55 10.28
C THR A 174 -2.40 8.42 10.30
N GLY A 175 -3.55 8.64 9.67
CA GLY A 175 -4.68 7.71 9.70
C GLY A 175 -5.54 7.85 10.96
N LYS A 176 -5.51 9.03 11.58
CA LYS A 176 -6.32 9.37 12.74
C LYS A 176 -7.79 9.64 12.38
N PRO A 177 -8.71 9.60 13.34
CA PRO A 177 -10.05 10.16 13.16
C PRO A 177 -9.99 11.64 12.74
N LEU A 178 -10.94 12.10 11.93
CA LEU A 178 -11.00 13.48 11.43
C LEU A 178 -10.96 14.50 12.57
N VAL A 179 -11.68 14.26 13.67
CA VAL A 179 -11.73 15.12 14.85
C VAL A 179 -10.37 15.31 15.54
N LEU A 180 -9.41 14.41 15.29
CA LEU A 180 -8.03 14.48 15.80
C LEU A 180 -7.02 14.89 14.72
N GLY A 181 -7.48 15.54 13.67
CA GLY A 181 -6.62 15.99 12.57
C GLY A 181 -6.35 14.95 11.50
N GLY A 182 -7.23 13.96 11.32
CA GLY A 182 -7.24 13.09 10.15
C GLY A 182 -7.52 13.87 8.87
N SER A 183 -7.09 13.38 7.72
CA SER A 183 -7.37 14.00 6.43
C SER A 183 -8.66 13.48 5.83
N GLN A 184 -9.44 14.37 5.20
CA GLN A 184 -10.56 13.99 4.34
C GLN A 184 -10.07 13.02 3.25
N GLY A 185 -10.94 12.10 2.81
CA GLY A 185 -10.67 11.15 1.73
C GLY A 185 -9.62 10.06 2.04
N ARG A 186 -9.07 9.98 3.26
CA ARG A 186 -8.00 9.02 3.61
C ARG A 186 -8.47 7.57 3.52
N ASP A 187 -9.70 7.30 3.88
CA ASP A 187 -10.34 5.97 3.89
C ASP A 187 -10.44 5.35 2.49
N ARG A 188 -10.63 6.17 1.46
CA ARG A 188 -10.78 5.75 0.06
C ARG A 188 -9.56 6.10 -0.82
N ALA A 189 -8.54 6.75 -0.27
CA ALA A 189 -7.38 7.26 -1.01
C ALA A 189 -6.65 6.19 -1.85
N THR A 190 -6.57 4.95 -1.37
CA THR A 190 -5.94 3.86 -2.11
C THR A 190 -6.73 3.54 -3.38
N ALA A 191 -8.04 3.34 -3.26
CA ALA A 191 -8.92 3.06 -4.40
C ALA A 191 -8.94 4.24 -5.38
N GLN A 192 -8.97 5.46 -4.89
CA GLN A 192 -8.93 6.68 -5.71
C GLN A 192 -7.62 6.79 -6.50
N GLY A 193 -6.47 6.48 -5.87
CA GLY A 193 -5.18 6.40 -6.56
C GLY A 193 -5.16 5.33 -7.65
N VAL A 194 -5.71 4.15 -7.38
CA VAL A 194 -5.87 3.06 -8.38
C VAL A 194 -6.75 3.52 -9.54
N THR A 195 -7.87 4.20 -9.26
CA THR A 195 -8.78 4.73 -10.29
C THR A 195 -8.07 5.72 -11.21
N ILE A 196 -7.29 6.65 -10.66
CA ILE A 196 -6.52 7.63 -11.44
C ILE A 196 -5.51 6.90 -12.35
N VAL A 197 -4.80 5.94 -11.81
CA VAL A 197 -3.82 5.16 -12.57
C VAL A 197 -4.48 4.31 -13.67
N ILE A 198 -5.68 3.76 -13.43
CA ILE A 198 -6.47 3.07 -14.46
C ILE A 198 -6.82 4.04 -15.60
N GLN A 199 -7.28 5.24 -15.28
CA GLN A 199 -7.62 6.26 -16.30
C GLN A 199 -6.40 6.61 -17.16
N GLU A 200 -5.22 6.80 -16.54
CA GLU A 200 -3.99 7.10 -17.28
C GLU A 200 -3.53 5.91 -18.15
N ALA A 201 -3.60 4.68 -17.61
CA ALA A 201 -3.27 3.47 -18.37
C ALA A 201 -4.22 3.26 -19.56
N ALA A 202 -5.53 3.51 -19.36
CA ALA A 202 -6.54 3.45 -20.41
C ALA A 202 -6.25 4.45 -21.54
N LYS A 203 -5.89 5.71 -21.21
CA LYS A 203 -5.44 6.72 -22.19
C LYS A 203 -4.27 6.23 -23.02
N LYS A 204 -3.26 5.57 -22.40
CA LYS A 204 -2.10 5.02 -23.14
C LYS A 204 -2.46 3.86 -24.07
N ARG A 205 -3.58 3.19 -23.81
CA ARG A 205 -4.09 2.09 -24.61
C ARG A 205 -5.22 2.49 -25.58
N GLY A 206 -5.65 3.75 -25.57
CA GLY A 206 -6.77 4.22 -26.38
C GLY A 206 -8.12 3.61 -25.99
N ILE A 207 -8.28 3.23 -24.71
CA ILE A 207 -9.51 2.68 -24.15
C ILE A 207 -10.30 3.82 -23.49
N ASP A 208 -11.56 4.00 -23.91
CA ASP A 208 -12.49 4.89 -23.20
C ASP A 208 -12.98 4.18 -21.93
N ILE A 209 -12.85 4.83 -20.78
CA ILE A 209 -13.35 4.29 -19.52
C ILE A 209 -14.87 4.09 -19.55
N LYS A 210 -15.60 4.99 -20.22
CA LYS A 210 -17.02 4.84 -20.37
C LYS A 210 -17.36 3.63 -21.25
N GLY A 211 -17.97 2.63 -20.62
CA GLY A 211 -18.31 1.36 -21.25
C GLY A 211 -17.19 0.31 -21.22
N ALA A 212 -15.99 0.63 -20.72
CA ALA A 212 -14.92 -0.35 -20.53
C ALA A 212 -15.36 -1.47 -19.57
N ARG A 213 -15.04 -2.71 -19.91
CA ARG A 213 -15.33 -3.89 -19.10
C ARG A 213 -14.26 -4.07 -18.05
N VAL A 214 -14.62 -3.96 -16.78
CA VAL A 214 -13.69 -4.00 -15.63
C VAL A 214 -14.00 -5.23 -14.78
N VAL A 215 -12.94 -5.96 -14.41
CA VAL A 215 -12.99 -7.08 -13.46
C VAL A 215 -12.15 -6.73 -12.25
N ILE A 216 -12.71 -6.88 -11.05
CA ILE A 216 -12.05 -6.55 -9.78
C ILE A 216 -12.04 -7.80 -8.91
N GLN A 217 -10.86 -8.33 -8.60
CA GLN A 217 -10.70 -9.42 -7.65
C GLN A 217 -10.60 -8.85 -6.24
N GLY A 218 -11.55 -9.18 -5.38
CA GLY A 218 -11.64 -8.69 -4.01
C GLY A 218 -12.63 -7.52 -3.87
N PHE A 219 -13.53 -7.62 -2.89
CA PHE A 219 -14.55 -6.61 -2.60
C PHE A 219 -14.42 -6.05 -1.17
N GLY A 220 -13.19 -6.11 -0.62
CA GLY A 220 -12.79 -5.46 0.61
C GLY A 220 -12.78 -3.93 0.49
N ASN A 221 -12.11 -3.23 1.41
CA ASN A 221 -12.10 -1.77 1.42
C ASN A 221 -11.65 -1.16 0.08
N ALA A 222 -10.50 -1.55 -0.45
CA ALA A 222 -9.98 -0.99 -1.70
C ALA A 222 -10.84 -1.38 -2.91
N GLY A 223 -11.20 -2.67 -3.03
CA GLY A 223 -11.94 -3.17 -4.20
C GLY A 223 -13.35 -2.63 -4.29
N SER A 224 -14.06 -2.44 -3.18
CA SER A 224 -15.42 -1.92 -3.17
C SER A 224 -15.50 -0.43 -3.52
N PHE A 225 -14.61 0.40 -2.97
CA PHE A 225 -14.50 1.80 -3.39
C PHE A 225 -14.08 1.92 -4.86
N LEU A 226 -13.14 1.07 -5.31
CA LEU A 226 -12.73 1.04 -6.71
C LEU A 226 -13.91 0.70 -7.63
N ALA A 227 -14.69 -0.32 -7.28
CA ALA A 227 -15.88 -0.70 -8.05
C ALA A 227 -16.86 0.48 -8.17
N LYS A 228 -17.11 1.21 -7.07
CA LYS A 228 -17.95 2.41 -7.07
C LYS A 228 -17.37 3.49 -7.98
N PHE A 229 -16.10 3.84 -7.86
CA PHE A 229 -15.47 4.86 -8.70
C PHE A 229 -15.51 4.49 -10.18
N MET A 230 -15.22 3.25 -10.53
CA MET A 230 -15.29 2.79 -11.92
C MET A 230 -16.73 2.83 -12.47
N HIS A 231 -17.71 2.42 -11.66
CA HIS A 231 -19.13 2.52 -12.01
C HIS A 231 -19.54 3.98 -12.24
N ASP A 232 -19.16 4.90 -11.36
CA ASP A 232 -19.50 6.33 -11.46
C ASP A 232 -18.86 7.01 -12.69
N LEU A 233 -17.70 6.51 -13.14
CA LEU A 233 -17.06 6.91 -14.39
C LEU A 233 -17.71 6.31 -15.64
N GLY A 234 -18.74 5.47 -15.48
CA GLY A 234 -19.50 4.85 -16.55
C GLY A 234 -18.86 3.57 -17.11
N ALA A 235 -17.88 2.97 -16.42
CA ALA A 235 -17.37 1.65 -16.77
C ALA A 235 -18.41 0.56 -16.44
N LYS A 236 -18.33 -0.56 -17.15
CA LYS A 236 -19.08 -1.78 -16.84
C LYS A 236 -18.23 -2.66 -15.92
N VAL A 237 -18.52 -2.66 -14.62
CA VAL A 237 -17.90 -3.62 -13.71
C VAL A 237 -18.59 -4.96 -13.91
N ILE A 238 -17.99 -5.83 -14.74
CA ILE A 238 -18.61 -7.10 -15.16
C ILE A 238 -18.27 -8.26 -14.22
N GLY A 239 -17.33 -8.09 -13.30
CA GLY A 239 -16.96 -9.13 -12.35
C GLY A 239 -16.35 -8.58 -11.08
N ILE A 240 -16.75 -9.15 -9.94
CA ILE A 240 -16.13 -8.93 -8.63
C ILE A 240 -15.97 -10.26 -7.91
N SER A 241 -15.06 -10.34 -6.95
CA SER A 241 -14.96 -11.51 -6.07
C SER A 241 -14.77 -11.14 -4.61
N ASP A 242 -15.04 -12.10 -3.76
CA ASP A 242 -14.65 -12.12 -2.34
C ASP A 242 -13.95 -13.43 -1.98
N ALA A 243 -13.87 -13.75 -0.69
CA ALA A 243 -13.20 -14.96 -0.21
C ALA A 243 -13.94 -16.27 -0.56
N TYR A 244 -15.22 -16.21 -0.95
CA TYR A 244 -16.07 -17.39 -1.16
C TYR A 244 -16.34 -17.70 -2.63
N GLY A 245 -16.16 -16.70 -3.53
CA GLY A 245 -16.40 -16.87 -4.95
C GLY A 245 -16.37 -15.57 -5.72
N ALA A 246 -16.98 -15.57 -6.90
CA ALA A 246 -17.06 -14.39 -7.73
C ALA A 246 -18.44 -14.27 -8.40
N LEU A 247 -18.86 -13.02 -8.64
CA LEU A 247 -20.04 -12.67 -9.43
C LEU A 247 -19.58 -12.20 -10.82
N HIS A 248 -20.35 -12.59 -11.83
CA HIS A 248 -20.11 -12.18 -13.21
C HIS A 248 -21.42 -11.84 -13.91
N ASP A 249 -21.49 -10.64 -14.50
CA ASP A 249 -22.54 -10.22 -15.41
C ASP A 249 -21.92 -9.44 -16.56
N PRO A 250 -21.99 -9.93 -17.81
CA PRO A 250 -21.42 -9.26 -18.98
C PRO A 250 -22.06 -7.89 -19.28
N GLU A 251 -23.29 -7.63 -18.80
CA GLU A 251 -23.94 -6.33 -18.93
C GLU A 251 -23.55 -5.32 -17.83
N GLY A 252 -22.86 -5.78 -16.79
CA GLY A 252 -22.41 -5.00 -15.65
C GLY A 252 -23.23 -5.29 -14.38
N LEU A 253 -22.52 -5.44 -13.28
CA LEU A 253 -23.10 -5.67 -11.95
C LEU A 253 -23.69 -4.38 -11.37
N ASP A 254 -24.78 -4.51 -10.61
CA ASP A 254 -25.36 -3.41 -9.83
C ASP A 254 -24.48 -3.14 -8.59
N ILE A 255 -23.53 -2.24 -8.76
CA ILE A 255 -22.52 -1.95 -7.72
C ILE A 255 -23.15 -1.30 -6.49
N ASP A 256 -24.14 -0.43 -6.65
CA ASP A 256 -24.81 0.22 -5.51
C ASP A 256 -25.57 -0.80 -4.67
N TYR A 257 -26.26 -1.75 -5.32
CA TYR A 257 -26.90 -2.88 -4.65
C TYR A 257 -25.92 -3.75 -3.86
N LEU A 258 -24.74 -4.05 -4.44
CA LEU A 258 -23.72 -4.87 -3.79
C LEU A 258 -23.08 -4.16 -2.60
N LEU A 259 -22.82 -2.85 -2.71
CA LEU A 259 -22.25 -2.04 -1.63
C LEU A 259 -23.20 -1.96 -0.43
N ASP A 260 -24.50 -1.83 -0.66
CA ASP A 260 -25.51 -1.76 0.39
C ASP A 260 -25.63 -3.07 1.20
N ARG A 261 -25.25 -4.20 0.59
CA ARG A 261 -25.37 -5.55 1.18
C ARG A 261 -24.05 -6.16 1.63
N ARG A 262 -22.96 -5.51 1.35
CA ARG A 262 -21.63 -5.95 1.75
C ARG A 262 -21.51 -5.98 3.28
N ASP A 263 -21.01 -7.09 3.83
CA ASP A 263 -20.64 -7.15 5.24
C ASP A 263 -19.32 -6.40 5.53
N SER A 264 -18.94 -6.33 6.81
CA SER A 264 -17.71 -5.66 7.25
C SER A 264 -16.42 -6.30 6.70
N PHE A 265 -16.48 -7.54 6.20
CA PHE A 265 -15.37 -8.26 5.61
C PHE A 265 -15.32 -8.13 4.08
N GLY A 266 -16.32 -7.49 3.47
CA GLY A 266 -16.44 -7.37 2.02
C GLY A 266 -17.09 -8.55 1.34
N THR A 267 -17.85 -9.37 2.09
CA THR A 267 -18.53 -10.55 1.56
C THR A 267 -19.87 -10.15 0.95
N VAL A 268 -20.11 -10.58 -0.28
CA VAL A 268 -21.37 -10.40 -1.01
C VAL A 268 -21.77 -11.65 -1.80
N THR A 269 -20.81 -12.49 -2.22
CA THR A 269 -21.08 -13.63 -3.12
C THR A 269 -21.99 -14.67 -2.50
N THR A 270 -21.98 -14.83 -1.18
CA THR A 270 -22.85 -15.76 -0.43
C THR A 270 -24.34 -15.40 -0.52
N LEU A 271 -24.70 -14.23 -1.04
CA LEU A 271 -26.07 -13.80 -1.27
C LEU A 271 -26.65 -14.30 -2.60
N PHE A 272 -25.82 -14.93 -3.45
CA PHE A 272 -26.18 -15.34 -4.81
C PHE A 272 -25.98 -16.84 -5.00
N GLU A 273 -26.90 -17.49 -5.73
CA GLU A 273 -26.83 -18.91 -6.06
C GLU A 273 -25.83 -19.19 -7.20
N ASN A 274 -25.74 -18.25 -8.16
CA ASN A 274 -24.88 -18.40 -9.33
C ASN A 274 -23.57 -17.64 -9.14
N THR A 275 -22.53 -18.36 -8.76
CA THR A 275 -21.16 -17.82 -8.62
C THR A 275 -20.19 -18.58 -9.50
N ILE A 276 -19.08 -17.92 -9.87
CA ILE A 276 -17.94 -18.54 -10.52
C ILE A 276 -16.75 -18.57 -9.54
N SER A 277 -15.72 -19.32 -9.88
CA SER A 277 -14.48 -19.35 -9.07
C SER A 277 -13.65 -18.09 -9.28
N ASN A 278 -12.76 -17.77 -8.32
CA ASN A 278 -11.76 -16.71 -8.46
C ASN A 278 -10.83 -16.93 -9.67
N LYS A 279 -10.55 -18.18 -10.02
CA LYS A 279 -9.76 -18.51 -11.22
C LYS A 279 -10.49 -18.10 -12.49
N GLU A 280 -11.76 -18.48 -12.62
CA GLU A 280 -12.59 -18.11 -13.77
C GLU A 280 -12.74 -16.59 -13.88
N LEU A 281 -12.89 -15.87 -12.75
CA LEU A 281 -12.94 -14.41 -12.72
C LEU A 281 -11.69 -13.78 -13.35
N LEU A 282 -10.50 -14.23 -12.95
CA LEU A 282 -9.23 -13.69 -13.46
C LEU A 282 -9.06 -13.92 -14.97
N GLU A 283 -9.67 -14.98 -15.51
CA GLU A 283 -9.58 -15.38 -16.92
C GLU A 283 -10.73 -14.84 -17.78
N LEU A 284 -11.62 -13.99 -17.22
CA LEU A 284 -12.70 -13.34 -17.98
C LEU A 284 -12.14 -12.45 -19.10
N ASP A 285 -12.90 -12.37 -20.18
CA ASP A 285 -12.62 -11.40 -21.25
C ASP A 285 -13.03 -10.01 -20.80
N CYS A 286 -12.07 -9.15 -20.55
CA CYS A 286 -12.26 -7.79 -20.07
C CYS A 286 -11.20 -6.84 -20.62
N ASP A 287 -11.45 -5.55 -20.50
CA ASP A 287 -10.50 -4.52 -20.91
C ASP A 287 -9.49 -4.23 -19.81
N ILE A 288 -9.95 -4.24 -18.55
CA ILE A 288 -9.16 -3.92 -17.37
C ILE A 288 -9.40 -4.97 -16.28
N LEU A 289 -8.31 -5.57 -15.80
CA LEU A 289 -8.31 -6.50 -14.66
C LEU A 289 -7.59 -5.87 -13.47
N VAL A 290 -8.24 -5.89 -12.30
CA VAL A 290 -7.67 -5.32 -11.06
C VAL A 290 -7.65 -6.36 -9.95
N PRO A 291 -6.50 -7.02 -9.71
CA PRO A 291 -6.32 -7.84 -8.53
C PRO A 291 -6.18 -6.96 -7.28
N ALA A 292 -7.20 -7.01 -6.41
CA ALA A 292 -7.32 -6.20 -5.20
C ALA A 292 -7.52 -7.04 -3.92
N ALA A 293 -7.23 -8.35 -3.95
CA ALA A 293 -7.43 -9.28 -2.84
C ALA A 293 -6.12 -9.52 -2.06
N ILE A 294 -5.35 -10.52 -2.50
CA ILE A 294 -4.14 -10.99 -1.83
C ILE A 294 -2.99 -11.17 -2.83
N GLU A 295 -1.81 -11.52 -2.31
CA GLU A 295 -0.62 -11.81 -3.11
C GLU A 295 -0.76 -13.07 -3.95
N ASN A 296 0.09 -13.21 -4.99
CA ASN A 296 0.29 -14.40 -5.82
C ASN A 296 -0.99 -14.94 -6.49
N GLN A 297 -1.86 -14.06 -6.97
CA GLN A 297 -3.09 -14.44 -7.67
C GLN A 297 -2.86 -14.69 -9.16
N ILE A 298 -1.98 -13.93 -9.79
CA ILE A 298 -1.55 -14.15 -11.16
C ILE A 298 -0.15 -14.75 -11.13
N THR A 299 -0.06 -16.01 -11.54
CA THR A 299 1.15 -16.83 -11.53
C THR A 299 1.47 -17.32 -12.94
N ALA A 300 2.58 -18.05 -13.11
CA ALA A 300 2.92 -18.66 -14.40
C ALA A 300 1.80 -19.60 -14.91
N ASP A 301 1.04 -20.21 -14.02
CA ASP A 301 0.01 -21.20 -14.37
C ASP A 301 -1.20 -20.56 -15.07
N ASN A 302 -1.58 -19.31 -14.72
CA ASN A 302 -2.75 -18.64 -15.28
C ASN A 302 -2.43 -17.40 -16.11
N ALA A 303 -1.20 -16.88 -16.08
CA ALA A 303 -0.82 -15.67 -16.81
C ALA A 303 -1.08 -15.75 -18.33
N ASN A 304 -0.98 -16.97 -18.92
CA ASN A 304 -1.28 -17.16 -20.33
C ASN A 304 -2.78 -17.08 -20.66
N ASN A 305 -3.65 -17.25 -19.67
CA ASN A 305 -5.11 -17.23 -19.82
C ASN A 305 -5.70 -15.84 -19.58
N ILE A 306 -4.94 -14.90 -19.02
CA ILE A 306 -5.41 -13.51 -18.79
C ILE A 306 -5.70 -12.86 -20.15
N LYS A 307 -6.91 -12.29 -20.30
CA LYS A 307 -7.39 -11.70 -21.56
C LYS A 307 -7.45 -10.17 -21.51
N ALA A 308 -7.22 -9.59 -20.35
CA ALA A 308 -7.24 -8.12 -20.16
C ALA A 308 -6.16 -7.42 -21.00
N ASN A 309 -6.48 -6.22 -21.47
CA ASN A 309 -5.50 -5.32 -22.11
C ASN A 309 -4.61 -4.62 -21.09
N ILE A 310 -5.18 -4.36 -19.90
CA ILE A 310 -4.54 -3.66 -18.79
C ILE A 310 -4.74 -4.48 -17.51
N VAL A 311 -3.67 -4.66 -16.75
CA VAL A 311 -3.70 -5.20 -15.39
C VAL A 311 -3.19 -4.13 -14.44
N VAL A 312 -3.99 -3.74 -13.43
CA VAL A 312 -3.60 -2.73 -12.42
C VAL A 312 -3.64 -3.37 -11.04
N GLU A 313 -2.51 -3.44 -10.40
CA GLU A 313 -2.35 -4.14 -9.12
C GLU A 313 -2.76 -3.25 -7.94
N ALA A 314 -3.92 -3.50 -7.37
CA ALA A 314 -4.39 -2.79 -6.17
C ALA A 314 -4.00 -3.49 -4.86
N ALA A 315 -3.82 -4.82 -4.87
CA ALA A 315 -3.23 -5.57 -3.76
C ALA A 315 -1.70 -5.51 -3.79
N ASN A 316 -1.04 -5.90 -2.70
CA ASN A 316 0.42 -6.02 -2.66
C ASN A 316 0.86 -7.35 -3.30
N GLY A 317 1.77 -7.31 -4.26
CA GLY A 317 2.36 -8.47 -4.91
C GLY A 317 1.37 -9.48 -5.52
N PRO A 318 0.28 -9.07 -6.18
CA PRO A 318 -0.73 -10.01 -6.67
C PRO A 318 -0.25 -10.79 -7.90
N THR A 319 0.78 -10.31 -8.59
CA THR A 319 1.36 -10.94 -9.78
C THR A 319 2.81 -11.31 -9.53
N THR A 320 3.15 -12.58 -9.72
CA THR A 320 4.52 -13.06 -9.55
C THR A 320 5.47 -12.47 -10.61
N ALA A 321 6.79 -12.51 -10.36
CA ALA A 321 7.79 -12.01 -11.30
C ALA A 321 7.72 -12.73 -12.65
N GLU A 322 7.54 -14.05 -12.64
CA GLU A 322 7.40 -14.85 -13.87
C GLU A 322 6.11 -14.48 -14.62
N ALA A 323 4.99 -14.34 -13.92
CA ALA A 323 3.73 -13.89 -14.53
C ALA A 323 3.86 -12.47 -15.11
N THR A 324 4.54 -11.57 -14.42
CA THR A 324 4.84 -10.21 -14.93
C THR A 324 5.57 -10.28 -16.28
N ARG A 325 6.57 -11.17 -16.40
CA ARG A 325 7.32 -11.40 -17.65
C ARG A 325 6.40 -11.92 -18.76
N ILE A 326 5.55 -12.90 -18.45
CA ILE A 326 4.59 -13.49 -19.42
C ILE A 326 3.62 -12.42 -19.91
N LEU A 327 2.98 -11.66 -19.00
CA LEU A 327 2.01 -10.62 -19.36
C LEU A 327 2.65 -9.52 -20.22
N THR A 328 3.85 -9.07 -19.83
CA THR A 328 4.61 -8.05 -20.59
C THR A 328 4.94 -8.53 -22.00
N ASN A 329 5.41 -9.77 -22.16
CA ASN A 329 5.73 -10.35 -23.48
C ASN A 329 4.48 -10.51 -24.36
N ARG A 330 3.31 -10.67 -23.78
CA ARG A 330 2.01 -10.70 -24.49
C ARG A 330 1.49 -9.30 -24.82
N GLY A 331 2.21 -8.24 -24.45
CA GLY A 331 1.83 -6.86 -24.72
C GLY A 331 0.77 -6.31 -23.77
N ILE A 332 0.45 -6.99 -22.67
CA ILE A 332 -0.47 -6.50 -21.63
C ILE A 332 0.24 -5.40 -20.84
N LEU A 333 -0.43 -4.27 -20.64
CA LEU A 333 0.09 -3.19 -19.80
C LEU A 333 -0.17 -3.54 -18.32
N LEU A 334 0.88 -3.94 -17.62
CA LEU A 334 0.81 -4.19 -16.18
C LEU A 334 1.30 -2.97 -15.42
N VAL A 335 0.43 -2.37 -14.61
CA VAL A 335 0.76 -1.27 -13.69
C VAL A 335 1.01 -1.84 -12.30
N PRO A 336 2.22 -1.70 -11.75
CA PRO A 336 2.60 -2.37 -10.51
C PRO A 336 1.97 -1.75 -9.27
N ASP A 337 1.82 -2.56 -8.25
CA ASP A 337 1.24 -2.24 -6.94
C ASP A 337 1.90 -1.05 -6.24
N VAL A 338 3.23 -0.95 -6.30
CA VAL A 338 3.99 0.15 -5.68
C VAL A 338 3.63 1.53 -6.25
N LEU A 339 3.14 1.60 -7.49
CA LEU A 339 2.59 2.80 -8.11
C LEU A 339 1.08 2.89 -7.85
N ALA A 340 0.31 1.88 -8.20
CA ALA A 340 -1.15 1.94 -8.19
C ALA A 340 -1.72 2.18 -6.78
N SER A 341 -1.16 1.53 -5.75
CA SER A 341 -1.61 1.67 -4.36
C SER A 341 -1.00 2.85 -3.60
N ALA A 342 -0.24 3.73 -4.27
CA ALA A 342 0.44 4.85 -3.62
C ALA A 342 -0.49 6.00 -3.19
N GLY A 343 -1.76 6.00 -3.59
CA GLY A 343 -2.72 7.01 -3.16
C GLY A 343 -2.86 7.10 -1.63
N GLY A 344 -2.85 5.96 -0.96
CA GLY A 344 -2.94 5.90 0.50
C GLY A 344 -1.80 6.62 1.22
N VAL A 345 -0.54 6.42 0.82
CA VAL A 345 0.61 7.12 1.42
C VAL A 345 0.64 8.59 1.02
N THR A 346 0.14 8.93 -0.17
CA THR A 346 0.04 10.31 -0.64
C THR A 346 -0.92 11.13 0.23
N VAL A 347 -2.12 10.63 0.52
CA VAL A 347 -3.06 11.31 1.43
C VAL A 347 -2.56 11.27 2.88
N SER A 348 -1.84 10.23 3.30
CA SER A 348 -1.15 10.24 4.59
C SER A 348 -0.11 11.38 4.68
N TYR A 349 0.61 11.67 3.59
CA TYR A 349 1.49 12.83 3.54
C TYR A 349 0.70 14.14 3.65
N PHE A 350 -0.43 14.27 2.99
CA PHE A 350 -1.29 15.45 3.10
C PHE A 350 -1.80 15.65 4.52
N GLU A 351 -2.19 14.58 5.22
CA GLU A 351 -2.56 14.64 6.63
C GLU A 351 -1.44 15.20 7.50
N TRP A 352 -0.21 14.71 7.30
CA TRP A 352 0.97 15.20 8.03
C TRP A 352 1.25 16.68 7.72
N VAL A 353 1.14 17.12 6.46
CA VAL A 353 1.30 18.53 6.09
C VAL A 353 0.26 19.40 6.79
N GLN A 354 -1.01 19.03 6.74
CA GLN A 354 -2.11 19.75 7.37
C GLN A 354 -1.92 19.84 8.89
N ASN A 355 -1.50 18.75 9.54
CA ASN A 355 -1.24 18.73 10.98
C ASN A 355 -0.08 19.64 11.39
N ASN A 356 1.01 19.69 10.61
CA ASN A 356 2.15 20.54 10.91
C ASN A 356 1.90 22.01 10.61
N GLN A 357 1.00 22.32 9.68
CA GLN A 357 0.59 23.67 9.34
C GLN A 357 -0.55 24.19 10.24
N GLY A 358 -1.31 23.27 10.88
CA GLY A 358 -2.50 23.63 11.64
C GLY A 358 -3.65 24.17 10.78
N TYR A 359 -3.66 23.83 9.48
CA TYR A 359 -4.69 24.21 8.51
C TYR A 359 -5.17 23.00 7.73
N TYR A 360 -6.49 22.76 7.75
CA TYR A 360 -7.08 21.56 7.16
C TYR A 360 -7.76 21.87 5.84
N TRP A 361 -7.47 21.02 4.85
CA TRP A 361 -7.98 21.14 3.49
C TRP A 361 -9.37 20.53 3.35
N THR A 362 -10.15 21.05 2.40
CA THR A 362 -11.41 20.43 2.00
C THR A 362 -11.16 19.09 1.29
N GLU A 363 -12.20 18.31 1.12
CA GLU A 363 -12.11 17.05 0.41
C GLU A 363 -11.67 17.25 -1.05
N GLU A 364 -12.23 18.26 -1.71
CA GLU A 364 -11.90 18.63 -3.09
C GLU A 364 -10.41 19.04 -3.24
N GLU A 365 -9.87 19.79 -2.27
CA GLU A 365 -8.45 20.15 -2.28
C GLU A 365 -7.54 18.93 -2.13
N VAL A 366 -7.94 17.94 -1.31
CA VAL A 366 -7.21 16.68 -1.15
C VAL A 366 -7.26 15.88 -2.45
N GLU A 367 -8.44 15.76 -3.06
CA GLU A 367 -8.64 15.02 -4.32
C GLU A 367 -7.86 15.62 -5.48
N GLU A 368 -7.89 16.93 -5.67
CA GLU A 368 -7.14 17.61 -6.73
C GLU A 368 -5.63 17.38 -6.60
N ARG A 369 -5.10 17.50 -5.38
CA ARG A 369 -3.68 17.26 -5.09
C ARG A 369 -3.30 15.80 -5.26
N LEU A 370 -4.16 14.88 -4.87
CA LEU A 370 -3.97 13.44 -5.08
C LEU A 370 -3.93 13.12 -6.57
N TYR A 371 -4.91 13.64 -7.33
CA TYR A 371 -4.96 13.46 -8.79
C TYR A 371 -3.65 13.88 -9.44
N LYS A 372 -3.20 15.10 -9.17
CA LYS A 372 -1.94 15.59 -9.73
C LYS A 372 -0.75 14.69 -9.38
N LYS A 373 -0.59 14.31 -8.11
CA LYS A 373 0.51 13.46 -7.67
C LYS A 373 0.51 12.09 -8.35
N MET A 374 -0.66 11.47 -8.49
CA MET A 374 -0.79 10.15 -9.09
C MET A 374 -0.57 10.18 -10.61
N VAL A 375 -1.06 11.22 -11.31
CA VAL A 375 -0.80 11.42 -12.75
C VAL A 375 0.70 11.63 -13.00
N ASP A 376 1.34 12.53 -12.25
CA ASP A 376 2.77 12.82 -12.39
C ASP A 376 3.61 11.54 -12.14
N ALA A 377 3.24 10.76 -11.13
CA ALA A 377 3.90 9.48 -10.82
C ALA A 377 3.73 8.45 -11.94
N PHE A 378 2.50 8.30 -12.45
CA PHE A 378 2.23 7.38 -13.57
C PHE A 378 3.04 7.76 -14.81
N GLU A 379 3.01 9.04 -15.21
CA GLU A 379 3.74 9.53 -16.39
C GLU A 379 5.26 9.32 -16.24
N ASN A 380 5.82 9.55 -15.07
CA ASN A 380 7.24 9.38 -14.82
C ASN A 380 7.64 7.88 -14.96
N VAL A 381 6.86 6.97 -14.37
CA VAL A 381 7.11 5.53 -14.48
C VAL A 381 6.89 5.03 -15.91
N TYR A 382 5.80 5.46 -16.57
CA TYR A 382 5.49 5.05 -17.95
C TYR A 382 6.56 5.54 -18.94
N THR A 383 6.99 6.80 -18.82
CA THR A 383 8.07 7.35 -19.65
C THR A 383 9.39 6.61 -19.41
N THR A 384 9.72 6.29 -18.15
CA THR A 384 10.92 5.51 -17.83
C THR A 384 10.85 4.12 -18.45
N ALA A 385 9.69 3.45 -18.38
CA ALA A 385 9.48 2.13 -18.95
C ALA A 385 9.66 2.14 -20.49
N THR A 386 9.01 3.08 -21.16
CA THR A 386 9.02 3.17 -22.64
C THR A 386 10.38 3.60 -23.19
N THR A 387 11.01 4.63 -22.60
CA THR A 387 12.32 5.12 -23.08
C THR A 387 13.45 4.14 -22.85
N ARG A 388 13.37 3.32 -21.82
CA ARG A 388 14.38 2.29 -21.50
C ARG A 388 14.02 0.89 -22.03
N ASN A 389 12.85 0.73 -22.64
CA ASN A 389 12.32 -0.54 -23.12
C ASN A 389 12.33 -1.64 -22.04
N ILE A 390 11.76 -1.32 -20.88
CA ILE A 390 11.63 -2.22 -19.73
C ILE A 390 10.16 -2.27 -19.28
N ASN A 391 9.81 -3.26 -18.45
CA ASN A 391 8.46 -3.32 -17.90
C ASN A 391 8.22 -2.23 -16.85
N MET A 392 6.94 -1.90 -16.62
CA MET A 392 6.52 -0.84 -15.67
C MET A 392 6.97 -1.12 -14.22
N ARG A 393 7.08 -2.38 -13.81
CA ARG A 393 7.50 -2.76 -12.45
C ARG A 393 8.96 -2.35 -12.20
N LEU A 394 9.88 -2.73 -13.09
CA LEU A 394 11.28 -2.33 -12.98
C LEU A 394 11.43 -0.81 -13.08
N ALA A 395 10.68 -0.17 -13.99
CA ALA A 395 10.67 1.29 -14.10
C ALA A 395 10.21 1.97 -12.81
N ALA A 396 9.16 1.45 -12.15
CA ALA A 396 8.68 1.96 -10.87
C ALA A 396 9.76 1.84 -9.77
N TYR A 397 10.47 0.72 -9.71
CA TYR A 397 11.56 0.54 -8.75
C TYR A 397 12.71 1.52 -8.99
N MET A 398 13.08 1.73 -10.27
CA MET A 398 14.10 2.71 -10.63
C MET A 398 13.71 4.14 -10.26
N VAL A 399 12.47 4.54 -10.54
CA VAL A 399 11.94 5.86 -10.15
C VAL A 399 11.91 5.99 -8.63
N GLY A 400 11.45 4.95 -7.92
CA GLY A 400 11.29 4.96 -6.47
C GLY A 400 12.60 5.05 -5.70
N VAL A 401 13.65 4.33 -6.14
CA VAL A 401 14.95 4.34 -5.44
C VAL A 401 15.81 5.56 -5.79
N ARG A 402 15.65 6.12 -6.99
CA ARG A 402 16.52 7.19 -7.52
C ARG A 402 16.61 8.38 -6.58
N ARG A 403 15.48 8.89 -6.08
CA ARG A 403 15.46 10.06 -5.20
C ARG A 403 16.26 9.84 -3.91
N THR A 404 16.12 8.67 -3.30
CA THR A 404 16.85 8.32 -2.08
C THR A 404 18.34 8.18 -2.37
N ALA A 405 18.71 7.55 -3.49
CA ALA A 405 20.09 7.41 -3.91
C ALA A 405 20.76 8.78 -4.20
N GLU A 406 20.08 9.66 -4.94
CA GLU A 406 20.55 11.02 -5.22
C GLU A 406 20.70 11.83 -3.92
N ALA A 407 19.72 11.77 -3.02
CA ALA A 407 19.78 12.47 -1.74
C ALA A 407 20.95 11.97 -0.87
N SER A 408 21.19 10.66 -0.83
CA SER A 408 22.31 10.06 -0.12
C SER A 408 23.66 10.55 -0.66
N ARG A 409 23.78 10.62 -2.00
CA ARG A 409 24.99 11.15 -2.67
C ARG A 409 25.20 12.63 -2.34
N PHE A 410 24.18 13.49 -2.45
CA PHE A 410 24.28 14.90 -2.11
C PHE A 410 24.61 15.16 -0.63
N ARG A 411 24.23 14.24 0.26
CA ARG A 411 24.61 14.29 1.68
C ARG A 411 26.03 13.77 1.94
N GLY A 412 26.71 13.24 0.92
CA GLY A 412 28.07 12.69 1.06
C GLY A 412 28.11 11.37 1.85
N TRP A 413 27.05 10.57 1.79
CA TRP A 413 27.02 9.28 2.47
C TRP A 413 27.73 8.19 1.66
N VAL A 414 27.69 8.31 0.35
CA VAL A 414 28.39 7.49 -0.65
C VAL A 414 28.72 8.33 -1.89
#